data_aa4d783d1c4b41e90d53803e2c9999b8
#
_entry.id   aa4d783d1c4b41e90d53803e2c9999b8
#
_cell.length_a   1.000
_cell.length_b   1.000
_cell.length_c   1.000
_cell.angle_alpha   90.00
_cell.angle_beta   90.00
_cell.angle_gamma   90.00
#
_symmetry.space_group_name_H-M   'P 1'
#
loop_
_entity.id
_entity.type
_entity.pdbx_description
1 polymer ?
#
loop_
_entity_poly.entity_id
_entity_poly.type
_entity_poly.pdbx_seq_one_letter_code
_entity_poly.pdbx_strand_id
1 'polypeptide(L)'
;MQAEIRLPELGAAPVVLSVWFADSGDLVYEGDRLVEVRAGSATFDVAAPATGRLAEKLQLPNDPLETGQVLGLVEVEESVDS
;
A
#
# COMPACT_ATOMS: atom_id res chain seq x y z
N MET A 1 -1.84 -16.50 -0.97
CA MET A 1 -1.14 -15.74 -2.01
C MET A 1 -1.09 -14.27 -1.60
N GLN A 2 0.05 -13.65 -1.77
CA GLN A 2 0.21 -12.26 -1.34
C GLN A 2 0.33 -11.34 -2.54
N ALA A 3 -0.37 -10.21 -2.46
CA ALA A 3 -0.26 -9.16 -3.45
C ALA A 3 0.57 -8.03 -2.86
N GLU A 4 1.47 -7.49 -3.66
CA GLU A 4 2.38 -6.44 -3.19
C GLU A 4 1.78 -5.07 -3.44
N ILE A 5 1.82 -4.22 -2.41
CA ILE A 5 1.41 -2.82 -2.54
C ILE A 5 2.67 -2.07 -2.94
N ARG A 6 2.72 -1.60 -4.18
CA ARG A 6 3.92 -0.93 -4.69
C ARG A 6 3.67 0.54 -4.92
N LEU A 7 4.71 1.34 -4.73
CA LEU A 7 4.63 2.77 -5.01
C LEU A 7 4.65 2.98 -6.52
N PRO A 8 3.60 3.59 -7.09
CA PRO A 8 3.61 3.85 -8.53
C PRO A 8 4.54 5.00 -8.87
N GLU A 9 4.81 5.19 -10.16
CA GLU A 9 5.60 6.32 -10.61
C GLU A 9 4.76 7.59 -10.47
N LEU A 10 5.22 8.50 -9.66
CA LEU A 10 4.49 9.73 -9.40
C LEU A 10 5.10 10.94 -10.10
N GLY A 11 6.23 10.75 -10.77
CA GLY A 11 6.85 11.83 -11.51
C GLY A 11 7.49 12.89 -10.63
N ALA A 12 7.69 12.60 -9.36
CA ALA A 12 8.24 13.56 -8.43
C ALA A 12 9.09 12.85 -7.39
N ALA A 13 10.05 13.55 -6.83
CA ALA A 13 10.89 13.03 -5.78
C ALA A 13 11.32 14.21 -4.92
N PRO A 14 11.61 13.99 -3.65
CA PRO A 14 11.50 12.72 -2.92
C PRO A 14 10.06 12.40 -2.54
N VAL A 15 9.80 11.12 -2.27
CA VAL A 15 8.49 10.65 -1.84
C VAL A 15 8.65 10.07 -0.45
N VAL A 16 7.69 10.37 0.41
CA VAL A 16 7.73 9.93 1.82
C VAL A 16 6.37 9.34 2.16
N LEU A 17 6.35 8.27 2.92
CA LEU A 17 5.10 7.70 3.41
C LEU A 17 4.52 8.63 4.46
N SER A 18 3.26 9.00 4.30
CA SER A 18 2.60 9.91 5.24
C SER A 18 1.82 9.13 6.28
N VAL A 19 0.84 8.35 5.85
CA VAL A 19 -0.02 7.64 6.81
C VAL A 19 -0.59 6.38 6.18
N TRP A 20 -0.73 5.33 7.00
CA TRP A 20 -1.46 4.12 6.64
C TRP A 20 -2.91 4.30 7.09
N PHE A 21 -3.84 3.91 6.22
CA PHE A 21 -5.26 4.00 6.55
C PHE A 21 -5.80 2.66 7.06
N ALA A 22 -4.99 1.63 7.07
CA ALA A 22 -5.39 0.32 7.56
C ALA A 22 -4.29 -0.27 8.42
N ASP A 23 -4.66 -1.19 9.29
CA ASP A 23 -3.71 -1.87 10.17
C ASP A 23 -3.55 -3.32 9.75
N SER A 24 -2.47 -3.94 10.19
CA SER A 24 -2.25 -5.34 9.92
C SER A 24 -3.41 -6.17 10.45
N GLY A 25 -3.91 -7.06 9.64
CA GLY A 25 -5.07 -7.87 9.97
C GLY A 25 -6.39 -7.33 9.46
N ASP A 26 -6.44 -6.06 9.05
CA ASP A 26 -7.69 -5.48 8.56
C ASP A 26 -8.08 -6.05 7.22
N LEU A 27 -9.38 -6.25 7.04
CA LEU A 27 -9.93 -6.62 5.75
C LEU A 27 -9.93 -5.39 4.85
N VAL A 28 -9.38 -5.52 3.67
CA VAL A 28 -9.33 -4.42 2.70
C VAL A 28 -9.88 -4.92 1.37
N TYR A 29 -10.43 -4.01 0.59
CA TYR A 29 -11.01 -4.34 -0.70
C TYR A 29 -10.19 -3.69 -1.80
N GLU A 30 -10.08 -4.40 -2.91
CA GLU A 30 -9.34 -3.88 -4.06
C GLU A 30 -9.83 -2.48 -4.40
N GLY A 31 -8.92 -1.53 -4.55
CA GLY A 31 -9.26 -0.15 -4.84
C GLY A 31 -9.37 0.74 -3.62
N ASP A 32 -9.48 0.15 -2.41
CA ASP A 32 -9.49 0.97 -1.19
C ASP A 32 -8.16 1.66 -1.04
N ARG A 33 -8.17 2.93 -0.63
CA ARG A 33 -6.90 3.59 -0.36
C ARG A 33 -6.30 3.01 0.91
N LEU A 34 -5.08 2.57 0.83
CA LEU A 34 -4.39 1.95 1.96
C LEU A 34 -3.36 2.84 2.58
N VAL A 35 -2.70 3.66 1.78
CA VAL A 35 -1.61 4.47 2.29
C VAL A 35 -1.56 5.78 1.54
N GLU A 36 -1.25 6.85 2.27
CA GLU A 36 -1.05 8.15 1.66
C GLU A 36 0.45 8.41 1.62
N VAL A 37 0.93 8.89 0.50
CA VAL A 37 2.33 9.27 0.34
C VAL A 37 2.39 10.74 -0.06
N ARG A 38 3.49 11.38 0.27
CA ARG A 38 3.68 12.79 -0.05
C ARG A 38 4.88 12.93 -0.97
N ALA A 39 4.66 13.60 -2.09
CA ALA A 39 5.73 13.90 -3.03
C ALA A 39 5.78 15.41 -3.16
N GLY A 40 6.77 16.03 -2.55
CA GLY A 40 6.84 17.47 -2.47
C GLY A 40 5.68 18.01 -1.66
N SER A 41 4.88 18.91 -2.25
CA SER A 41 3.72 19.47 -1.58
C SER A 41 2.42 18.76 -1.95
N ALA A 42 2.49 17.70 -2.75
CA ALA A 42 1.30 16.97 -3.18
C ALA A 42 1.18 15.66 -2.43
N THR A 43 -0.04 15.18 -2.23
CA THR A 43 -0.28 13.88 -1.63
C THR A 43 -0.98 12.98 -2.63
N PHE A 44 -0.70 11.69 -2.53
CA PHE A 44 -1.28 10.68 -3.40
C PHE A 44 -1.69 9.49 -2.57
N ASP A 45 -2.76 8.83 -2.97
CA ASP A 45 -3.20 7.62 -2.29
C ASP A 45 -2.78 6.40 -3.10
N VAL A 46 -2.30 5.38 -2.41
CA VAL A 46 -1.97 4.11 -3.03
C VAL A 46 -3.05 3.11 -2.63
N ALA A 47 -3.66 2.49 -3.62
CA ALA A 47 -4.82 1.64 -3.40
C ALA A 47 -4.44 0.20 -3.18
N ALA A 48 -5.36 -0.55 -2.58
CA ALA A 48 -5.18 -1.98 -2.39
C ALA A 48 -5.14 -2.67 -3.76
N PRO A 49 -4.14 -3.51 -3.99
CA PRO A 49 -4.03 -4.20 -5.28
C PRO A 49 -4.99 -5.39 -5.39
N ALA A 50 -5.57 -5.82 -4.29
CA ALA A 50 -6.47 -6.95 -4.26
C ALA A 50 -7.26 -6.93 -2.97
N THR A 51 -8.35 -7.70 -2.95
CA THR A 51 -9.17 -7.85 -1.75
C THR A 51 -8.56 -8.93 -0.87
N GLY A 52 -8.44 -8.66 0.40
CA GLY A 52 -7.90 -9.61 1.36
C GLY A 52 -7.60 -8.92 2.67
N ARG A 53 -6.62 -9.42 3.40
CA ARG A 53 -6.24 -8.81 4.66
C ARG A 53 -4.87 -8.17 4.53
N LEU A 54 -4.71 -6.99 5.12
CA LEU A 54 -3.41 -6.36 5.14
C LEU A 54 -2.50 -7.21 6.02
N ALA A 55 -1.53 -7.87 5.40
CA ALA A 55 -0.69 -8.82 6.11
C ALA A 55 0.47 -8.13 6.79
N GLU A 56 1.08 -7.18 6.12
CA GLU A 56 2.30 -6.59 6.65
C GLU A 56 2.54 -5.20 6.09
N LYS A 57 2.98 -4.28 6.94
CA LYS A 57 3.42 -2.96 6.53
C LYS A 57 4.93 -2.97 6.52
N LEU A 58 5.53 -2.85 5.36
CA LEU A 58 6.99 -2.91 5.23
C LEU A 58 7.65 -1.55 5.34
N GLN A 59 6.87 -0.49 5.14
CA GLN A 59 7.35 0.88 5.28
C GLN A 59 6.44 1.60 6.25
N LEU A 60 7.00 2.55 6.99
CA LEU A 60 6.28 3.24 8.05
C LEU A 60 6.25 4.74 7.79
N PRO A 61 5.42 5.50 8.53
CA PRO A 61 5.36 6.95 8.36
C PRO A 61 6.74 7.58 8.45
N ASN A 62 6.96 8.53 7.55
CA ASN A 62 8.20 9.28 7.40
C ASN A 62 9.33 8.53 6.72
N ASP A 63 9.11 7.28 6.33
CA ASP A 63 10.13 6.55 5.57
C ASP A 63 10.22 7.11 4.16
N PRO A 64 11.44 7.29 3.64
CA PRO A 64 11.60 7.68 2.24
C PRO A 64 11.28 6.50 1.34
N LEU A 65 10.67 6.78 0.21
CA LEU A 65 10.18 5.75 -0.69
C LEU A 65 10.73 5.96 -2.11
N GLU A 66 10.85 4.84 -2.83
CA GLU A 66 11.28 4.87 -4.23
C GLU A 66 10.23 4.23 -5.11
N THR A 67 10.17 4.65 -6.35
CA THR A 67 9.23 4.08 -7.32
C THR A 67 9.43 2.58 -7.41
N GLY A 68 8.32 1.87 -7.37
CA GLY A 68 8.34 0.40 -7.44
C GLY A 68 8.60 -0.29 -6.12
N GLN A 69 8.91 0.47 -5.07
CA GLN A 69 9.18 -0.14 -3.77
C GLN A 69 7.92 -0.78 -3.20
N VAL A 70 8.08 -1.94 -2.58
CA VAL A 70 6.97 -2.63 -1.94
C VAL A 70 6.70 -1.97 -0.59
N LEU A 71 5.51 -1.45 -0.41
CA LEU A 71 5.13 -0.74 0.81
C LEU A 71 4.52 -1.67 1.83
N GLY A 72 3.90 -2.73 1.38
CA GLY A 72 3.26 -3.71 2.25
C GLY A 72 2.68 -4.85 1.44
N LEU A 73 2.03 -5.78 2.14
CA LEU A 73 1.52 -7.00 1.52
C LEU A 73 0.06 -7.20 1.91
N VAL A 74 -0.75 -7.63 0.95
CA VAL A 74 -2.13 -8.03 1.20
C VAL A 74 -2.21 -9.53 0.99
N GLU A 75 -2.69 -10.24 2.01
CA GLU A 75 -2.91 -11.68 1.89
C GLU A 75 -4.26 -11.88 1.21
N VAL A 76 -4.22 -12.42 0.01
CA VAL A 76 -5.41 -12.65 -0.77
C VAL A 76 -5.94 -14.01 -0.40
N GLU A 77 -7.21 -14.04 0.02
CA GLU A 77 -7.82 -15.30 0.33
C GLU A 77 -8.19 -15.98 -0.95
N GLU A 78 -7.64 -17.17 -1.14
CA GLU A 78 -8.04 -17.93 -2.26
C GLU A 78 -9.37 -18.51 -1.96
N SER A 79 -10.30 -18.21 -2.78
CA SER A 79 -11.56 -18.83 -2.70
C SER A 79 -11.38 -20.26 -3.01
N VAL A 80 -11.49 -21.05 -2.06
CA VAL A 80 -11.50 -22.44 -2.27
C VAL A 80 -12.83 -22.75 -2.82
N ASP A 81 -12.92 -22.76 -4.09
CA ASP A 81 -14.09 -23.10 -4.63
C ASP A 81 -14.28 -24.48 -4.56
N SER A 82 -15.04 -24.80 -3.81
CA SER A 82 -15.34 -26.16 -3.73
C SER A 82 -16.25 -26.59 -4.80
#